data_877dfb6d4b0ffe28f543ec475afa0fac
#
_entry.id   877dfb6d4b0ffe28f543ec475afa0fac
#
_cell.length_a   1.000
_cell.length_b   1.000
_cell.length_c   1.000
_cell.angle_alpha   90.00
_cell.angle_beta   90.00
_cell.angle_gamma   90.00
#
_symmetry.space_group_name_H-M   'P 1'
#
loop_
_entity.id
_entity.type
_entity.pdbx_description
1 polymer ?
#
loop_
_entity_poly.entity_id
_entity_poly.type
_entity_poly.pdbx_seq_one_letter_code
_entity_poly.pdbx_strand_id
1 'polypeptide(L)'
;MAEFINPALVPKVTLPSGEEVPCVGMGTFGSDRVSADDVSAAVSGAVRSGYRMFDCAACYGNEVQIGKVFKDAFDEGVVERKDLFIMTKVWNDMHRDVEKACRKSIQDLQCDYVDLYFIHWPFPNYHAPGCDVDSRNPDSRSFSVDEFMDTYRQCELVEKGVIRYIGISNMTIPKLEAVLPLMKIKPAACELELHVCFQQQELYDYLVAHNIQPVGYMPLGSPRRPERDICPEDVADLQLPEMKAIAEAHGVHPALIALKWAHQRGEISIPFSVHNFASNLKCVTEDPLTEEEMKIISTLEKGNRLVKGQVFLWEGANDWHDLWDEDGVIVK
;
A
#
# COMPACT_ATOMS: atom_id res chain seq x y z
N MET A 1 5.90 19.13 19.84
CA MET A 1 6.45 18.76 18.52
C MET A 1 6.70 17.27 18.57
N ALA A 2 6.39 16.53 17.51
CA ALA A 2 6.72 15.10 17.42
C ALA A 2 8.25 14.93 17.43
N GLU A 3 8.71 13.77 17.94
CA GLU A 3 10.13 13.43 17.98
C GLU A 3 10.68 13.36 16.54
N PHE A 4 11.87 13.90 16.32
CA PHE A 4 12.58 13.77 15.04
C PHE A 4 13.42 12.49 15.04
N ILE A 5 13.18 11.64 14.08
CA ILE A 5 13.93 10.42 13.81
C ILE A 5 14.85 10.68 12.62
N ASN A 6 16.16 10.47 12.79
CA ASN A 6 17.10 10.64 11.69
C ASN A 6 16.76 9.64 10.55
N PRO A 7 16.39 10.11 9.34
CA PRO A 7 16.04 9.22 8.23
C PRO A 7 17.14 8.22 7.82
N ALA A 8 18.41 8.55 8.13
CA ALA A 8 19.53 7.66 7.85
C ALA A 8 19.54 6.39 8.74
N LEU A 9 18.81 6.40 9.85
CA LEU A 9 18.67 5.25 10.75
C LEU A 9 17.52 4.32 10.32
N VAL A 10 16.61 4.80 9.48
CA VAL A 10 15.50 3.98 8.97
C VAL A 10 16.07 2.92 8.05
N PRO A 11 15.84 1.62 8.34
CA PRO A 11 16.29 0.56 7.47
C PRO A 11 15.72 0.69 6.06
N LYS A 12 16.44 0.14 5.10
CA LYS A 12 16.08 0.24 3.69
C LYS A 12 15.87 -1.12 3.08
N VAL A 13 15.08 -1.15 2.03
CA VAL A 13 14.96 -2.28 1.09
C VAL A 13 15.53 -1.86 -0.25
N THR A 14 16.05 -2.81 -1.00
CA THR A 14 16.61 -2.56 -2.33
C THR A 14 15.59 -2.93 -3.40
N LEU A 15 15.14 -1.95 -4.17
CA LEU A 15 14.27 -2.19 -5.32
C LEU A 15 15.02 -2.94 -6.45
N PRO A 16 14.30 -3.53 -7.43
CA PRO A 16 14.90 -4.21 -8.57
C PRO A 16 15.90 -3.37 -9.36
N SER A 17 15.77 -2.05 -9.32
CA SER A 17 16.70 -1.09 -9.93
C SER A 17 18.05 -0.98 -9.22
N GLY A 18 18.17 -1.52 -8.01
CA GLY A 18 19.30 -1.31 -7.11
C GLY A 18 19.18 -0.06 -6.22
N GLU A 19 18.08 0.71 -6.34
CA GLU A 19 17.84 1.86 -5.45
C GLU A 19 17.40 1.39 -4.07
N GLU A 20 17.98 1.99 -3.03
CA GLU A 20 17.59 1.77 -1.65
C GLU A 20 16.49 2.75 -1.22
N VAL A 21 15.36 2.22 -0.76
CA VAL A 21 14.21 2.99 -0.30
C VAL A 21 13.86 2.65 1.15
N PRO A 22 13.20 3.54 1.92
CA PRO A 22 12.81 3.24 3.28
C PRO A 22 11.92 1.99 3.39
N CYS A 23 12.10 1.21 4.44
CA CYS A 23 11.25 0.03 4.71
C CYS A 23 9.85 0.39 5.26
N VAL A 24 9.64 1.64 5.68
CA VAL A 24 8.37 2.15 6.18
C VAL A 24 8.01 3.44 5.47
N GLY A 25 6.84 3.46 4.85
CA GLY A 25 6.21 4.66 4.33
C GLY A 25 5.00 5.07 5.18
N MET A 26 4.46 6.25 4.94
CA MET A 26 3.19 6.67 5.53
C MET A 26 2.08 6.51 4.50
N GLY A 27 1.09 5.65 4.79
CA GLY A 27 -0.18 5.61 4.05
C GLY A 27 -0.99 6.88 4.28
N THR A 28 -1.81 7.25 3.31
CA THR A 28 -2.61 8.48 3.36
C THR A 28 -4.12 8.24 3.20
N PHE A 29 -4.58 7.00 3.19
CA PHE A 29 -5.99 6.68 3.17
C PHE A 29 -6.63 6.90 4.54
N GLY A 30 -7.52 7.88 4.64
CA GLY A 30 -8.23 8.24 5.89
C GLY A 30 -9.40 7.32 6.24
N SER A 31 -9.60 6.19 5.53
CA SER A 31 -10.66 5.20 5.78
C SER A 31 -12.07 5.80 5.82
N ASP A 32 -12.34 6.83 5.01
CA ASP A 32 -13.59 7.60 4.95
C ASP A 32 -14.00 8.26 6.30
N ARG A 33 -13.08 8.28 7.28
CA ARG A 33 -13.33 8.77 8.65
C ARG A 33 -12.46 9.96 9.06
N VAL A 34 -11.35 10.17 8.33
CA VAL A 34 -10.41 11.26 8.59
C VAL A 34 -10.46 12.22 7.42
N SER A 35 -10.65 13.51 7.72
CA SER A 35 -10.71 14.54 6.68
C SER A 35 -9.38 14.67 5.92
N ALA A 36 -9.44 15.18 4.67
CA ALA A 36 -8.24 15.45 3.89
C ALA A 36 -7.29 16.45 4.60
N ASP A 37 -7.84 17.40 5.35
CA ASP A 37 -7.05 18.37 6.12
C ASP A 37 -6.34 17.70 7.31
N ASP A 38 -7.01 16.78 8.02
CA ASP A 38 -6.37 16.04 9.12
C ASP A 38 -5.30 15.06 8.61
N VAL A 39 -5.55 14.41 7.46
CA VAL A 39 -4.55 13.57 6.80
C VAL A 39 -3.32 14.42 6.42
N SER A 40 -3.53 15.57 5.79
CA SER A 40 -2.43 16.45 5.39
C SER A 40 -1.66 17.02 6.57
N ALA A 41 -2.34 17.33 7.67
CA ALA A 41 -1.69 17.74 8.92
C ALA A 41 -0.79 16.60 9.48
N ALA A 42 -1.27 15.36 9.43
CA ALA A 42 -0.48 14.20 9.82
C ALA A 42 0.74 13.98 8.90
N VAL A 43 0.57 14.15 7.58
CA VAL A 43 1.68 14.10 6.60
C VAL A 43 2.72 15.19 6.91
N SER A 44 2.29 16.43 7.24
CA SER A 44 3.22 17.50 7.64
C SER A 44 4.03 17.12 8.88
N GLY A 45 3.36 16.53 9.88
CA GLY A 45 4.03 16.01 11.08
C GLY A 45 5.02 14.89 10.75
N ALA A 46 4.64 13.97 9.87
CA ALA A 46 5.48 12.85 9.45
C ALA A 46 6.73 13.29 8.70
N VAL A 47 6.63 14.22 7.73
CA VAL A 47 7.79 14.79 7.03
C VAL A 47 8.79 15.38 8.03
N ARG A 48 8.28 16.16 8.99
CA ARG A 48 9.10 16.82 10.03
C ARG A 48 9.63 15.83 11.07
N SER A 49 8.99 14.67 11.24
CA SER A 49 9.48 13.59 12.11
C SER A 49 10.49 12.67 11.45
N GLY A 50 10.77 12.82 10.14
CA GLY A 50 11.79 12.04 9.46
C GLY A 50 11.27 11.02 8.44
N TYR A 51 9.97 10.94 8.18
CA TYR A 51 9.46 10.13 7.06
C TYR A 51 10.01 10.65 5.73
N ARG A 52 10.35 9.68 4.85
CA ARG A 52 10.84 9.95 3.50
C ARG A 52 10.11 9.15 2.42
N MET A 53 9.06 8.40 2.80
CA MET A 53 8.20 7.66 1.87
C MET A 53 6.74 7.92 2.21
N PHE A 54 5.92 8.20 1.18
CA PHE A 54 4.49 8.49 1.29
C PHE A 54 3.71 7.74 0.22
N ASP A 55 2.65 7.06 0.64
CA ASP A 55 1.74 6.35 -0.23
C ASP A 55 0.43 7.12 -0.40
N CYS A 56 0.22 7.66 -1.59
CA CYS A 56 -0.95 8.44 -2.00
C CYS A 56 -1.80 7.65 -3.02
N ALA A 57 -2.98 8.15 -3.33
CA ALA A 57 -3.78 7.69 -4.47
C ALA A 57 -4.79 8.75 -4.89
N ALA A 58 -5.09 8.83 -6.18
CA ALA A 58 -6.07 9.76 -6.72
C ALA A 58 -7.47 9.59 -6.07
N CYS A 59 -7.88 8.33 -5.80
CA CYS A 59 -9.19 8.05 -5.20
C CYS A 59 -9.31 8.42 -3.71
N TYR A 60 -8.20 8.74 -3.01
CA TYR A 60 -8.25 9.15 -1.60
C TYR A 60 -8.76 10.59 -1.43
N GLY A 61 -8.81 11.38 -2.51
CA GLY A 61 -9.37 12.72 -2.53
C GLY A 61 -8.61 13.75 -1.70
N ASN A 62 -7.34 13.51 -1.40
CA ASN A 62 -6.51 14.34 -0.52
C ASN A 62 -5.16 14.76 -1.11
N GLU A 63 -4.87 14.39 -2.36
CA GLU A 63 -3.58 14.71 -3.00
C GLU A 63 -3.29 16.21 -3.05
N VAL A 64 -4.32 17.06 -3.23
CA VAL A 64 -4.17 18.53 -3.26
C VAL A 64 -3.65 19.08 -1.91
N GLN A 65 -4.21 18.61 -0.81
CA GLN A 65 -3.80 19.04 0.54
C GLN A 65 -2.41 18.52 0.88
N ILE A 66 -2.12 17.26 0.50
CA ILE A 66 -0.80 16.65 0.69
C ILE A 66 0.26 17.36 -0.15
N GLY A 67 -0.06 17.70 -1.41
CA GLY A 67 0.84 18.44 -2.29
C GLY A 67 1.22 19.80 -1.73
N LYS A 68 0.26 20.50 -1.11
CA LYS A 68 0.56 21.74 -0.39
C LYS A 68 1.56 21.52 0.74
N VAL A 69 1.41 20.43 1.51
CA VAL A 69 2.35 20.08 2.59
C VAL A 69 3.75 19.81 2.06
N PHE A 70 3.88 19.07 0.95
CA PHE A 70 5.17 18.81 0.34
C PHE A 70 5.82 20.10 -0.16
N LYS A 71 5.06 20.94 -0.86
CA LYS A 71 5.56 22.23 -1.33
C LYS A 71 6.02 23.11 -0.18
N ASP A 72 5.21 23.25 0.87
CA ASP A 72 5.57 24.03 2.06
C ASP A 72 6.88 23.50 2.70
N ALA A 73 7.03 22.17 2.79
CA ALA A 73 8.23 21.54 3.34
C ALA A 73 9.48 21.77 2.46
N PHE A 74 9.33 21.82 1.14
CA PHE A 74 10.41 22.16 0.20
C PHE A 74 10.79 23.64 0.30
N ASP A 75 9.79 24.53 0.29
CA ASP A 75 9.99 25.98 0.38
C ASP A 75 10.65 26.41 1.71
N GLU A 76 10.34 25.71 2.80
CA GLU A 76 10.94 25.92 4.13
C GLU A 76 12.31 25.24 4.29
N GLY A 77 12.75 24.45 3.33
CA GLY A 77 14.03 23.71 3.39
C GLY A 77 14.05 22.59 4.43
N VAL A 78 12.88 22.05 4.82
CA VAL A 78 12.76 20.89 5.71
C VAL A 78 13.27 19.63 5.04
N VAL A 79 13.00 19.51 3.73
CA VAL A 79 13.37 18.37 2.90
C VAL A 79 13.42 18.82 1.43
N GLU A 80 14.24 18.17 0.60
CA GLU A 80 14.22 18.39 -0.85
C GLU A 80 13.31 17.33 -1.54
N ARG A 81 12.75 17.64 -2.72
CA ARG A 81 11.92 16.68 -3.48
C ARG A 81 12.63 15.33 -3.70
N LYS A 82 13.92 15.35 -4.00
CA LYS A 82 14.72 14.14 -4.24
C LYS A 82 14.87 13.23 -3.02
N ASP A 83 14.65 13.75 -1.81
CA ASP A 83 14.76 13.01 -0.56
C ASP A 83 13.45 12.30 -0.20
N LEU A 84 12.35 12.61 -0.91
CA LEU A 84 11.06 11.95 -0.75
C LEU A 84 10.85 10.89 -1.82
N PHE A 85 10.43 9.71 -1.41
CA PHE A 85 9.88 8.66 -2.27
C PHE A 85 8.34 8.76 -2.24
N ILE A 86 7.77 9.33 -3.28
CA ILE A 86 6.32 9.57 -3.39
C ILE A 86 5.70 8.53 -4.30
N MET A 87 4.77 7.77 -3.76
CA MET A 87 3.96 6.77 -4.46
C MET A 87 2.56 7.33 -4.67
N THR A 88 1.97 7.04 -5.83
CA THR A 88 0.54 7.27 -6.07
C THR A 88 -0.01 6.26 -7.09
N LYS A 89 -1.32 6.30 -7.37
CA LYS A 89 -1.99 5.21 -8.07
C LYS A 89 -3.01 5.75 -9.08
N VAL A 90 -3.08 5.10 -10.27
CA VAL A 90 -4.21 5.30 -11.17
C VAL A 90 -5.44 4.58 -10.60
N TRP A 91 -6.56 5.31 -10.53
CA TRP A 91 -7.82 4.72 -10.12
C TRP A 91 -8.53 4.02 -11.29
N ASN A 92 -9.46 3.14 -10.97
CA ASN A 92 -10.07 2.19 -11.90
C ASN A 92 -10.81 2.86 -13.07
N ASP A 93 -11.44 4.01 -12.86
CA ASP A 93 -12.14 4.78 -13.91
C ASP A 93 -11.19 5.43 -14.94
N MET A 94 -9.90 5.47 -14.63
CA MET A 94 -8.88 6.12 -15.47
C MET A 94 -7.94 5.13 -16.18
N HIS A 95 -8.23 3.84 -16.17
CA HIS A 95 -7.41 2.82 -16.82
C HIS A 95 -7.17 3.05 -18.33
N ARG A 96 -8.05 3.82 -18.99
CA ARG A 96 -7.90 4.16 -20.43
C ARG A 96 -7.15 5.48 -20.65
N ASP A 97 -6.92 6.26 -19.60
CA ASP A 97 -6.31 7.60 -19.65
C ASP A 97 -5.22 7.75 -18.57
N VAL A 98 -4.34 6.75 -18.46
CA VAL A 98 -3.32 6.66 -17.39
C VAL A 98 -2.39 7.88 -17.37
N GLU A 99 -1.94 8.37 -18.53
CA GLU A 99 -1.09 9.56 -18.58
C GLU A 99 -1.81 10.79 -18.01
N LYS A 100 -3.07 10.99 -18.38
CA LYS A 100 -3.89 12.09 -17.86
C LYS A 100 -4.05 11.99 -16.35
N ALA A 101 -4.36 10.79 -15.83
CA ALA A 101 -4.47 10.55 -14.40
C ALA A 101 -3.16 10.82 -13.66
N CYS A 102 -2.04 10.31 -14.18
CA CYS A 102 -0.73 10.53 -13.59
C CYS A 102 -0.34 12.01 -13.53
N ARG A 103 -0.54 12.76 -14.63
CA ARG A 103 -0.26 14.19 -14.66
C ARG A 103 -1.15 14.99 -13.71
N LYS A 104 -2.40 14.54 -13.51
CA LYS A 104 -3.31 15.15 -12.53
C LYS A 104 -2.80 14.94 -11.11
N SER A 105 -2.41 13.71 -10.74
CA SER A 105 -1.81 13.43 -9.42
C SER A 105 -0.51 14.22 -9.20
N ILE A 106 0.37 14.30 -10.19
CA ILE A 106 1.60 15.11 -10.12
C ILE A 106 1.29 16.59 -9.87
N GLN A 107 0.28 17.12 -10.57
CA GLN A 107 -0.18 18.50 -10.37
C GLN A 107 -0.76 18.70 -8.96
N ASP A 108 -1.59 17.78 -8.50
CA ASP A 108 -2.23 17.87 -7.17
C ASP A 108 -1.19 17.72 -6.06
N LEU A 109 -0.23 16.80 -6.20
CA LEU A 109 0.88 16.61 -5.27
C LEU A 109 1.96 17.70 -5.36
N GLN A 110 1.83 18.65 -6.31
CA GLN A 110 2.75 19.77 -6.53
C GLN A 110 4.21 19.32 -6.64
N CYS A 111 4.43 18.27 -7.42
CA CYS A 111 5.76 17.73 -7.70
C CYS A 111 5.98 17.60 -9.22
N ASP A 112 7.23 17.41 -9.65
CA ASP A 112 7.57 17.29 -11.07
C ASP A 112 7.47 15.85 -11.58
N TYR A 113 7.56 14.88 -10.68
CA TYR A 113 7.51 13.45 -10.96
C TYR A 113 7.01 12.69 -9.71
N VAL A 114 6.59 11.45 -9.90
CA VAL A 114 6.37 10.47 -8.81
C VAL A 114 7.41 9.36 -8.90
N ASP A 115 7.78 8.80 -7.75
CA ASP A 115 8.81 7.76 -7.69
C ASP A 115 8.22 6.41 -8.11
N LEU A 116 7.04 6.07 -7.65
CA LEU A 116 6.38 4.82 -7.97
C LEU A 116 4.90 5.07 -8.28
N TYR A 117 4.47 4.61 -9.46
CA TYR A 117 3.09 4.79 -9.92
C TYR A 117 2.43 3.43 -10.06
N PHE A 118 1.39 3.18 -9.25
CA PHE A 118 0.68 1.90 -9.22
C PHE A 118 -0.55 1.90 -10.12
N ILE A 119 -0.88 0.72 -10.69
CA ILE A 119 -2.25 0.39 -11.07
C ILE A 119 -2.94 -0.09 -9.79
N HIS A 120 -3.94 0.66 -9.31
CA HIS A 120 -4.53 0.46 -7.97
C HIS A 120 -5.25 -0.88 -7.83
N TRP A 121 -6.04 -1.26 -8.85
CA TRP A 121 -6.67 -2.57 -8.98
C TRP A 121 -6.43 -3.13 -10.37
N PRO A 122 -6.43 -4.46 -10.54
CA PRO A 122 -6.08 -5.05 -11.84
C PRO A 122 -7.18 -4.94 -12.90
N PHE A 123 -8.29 -4.28 -12.61
CA PHE A 123 -9.46 -4.15 -13.49
C PHE A 123 -10.03 -2.72 -13.38
N PRO A 124 -10.82 -2.28 -14.40
CA PRO A 124 -11.39 -0.93 -14.42
C PRO A 124 -12.71 -0.80 -13.64
N ASN A 125 -13.05 -1.79 -12.80
CA ASN A 125 -14.30 -1.80 -12.04
C ASN A 125 -14.30 -0.63 -11.03
N TYR A 126 -15.30 0.23 -11.14
CA TYR A 126 -15.41 1.45 -10.36
C TYR A 126 -16.53 1.34 -9.32
N HIS A 127 -16.34 1.95 -8.20
CA HIS A 127 -17.38 2.21 -7.20
C HIS A 127 -17.35 3.67 -6.76
N ALA A 128 -18.52 4.23 -6.41
CA ALA A 128 -18.59 5.57 -5.86
C ALA A 128 -18.01 5.62 -4.44
N PRO A 129 -17.38 6.73 -4.03
CA PRO A 129 -16.96 6.94 -2.64
C PRO A 129 -18.14 6.72 -1.68
N GLY A 130 -17.88 6.05 -0.54
CA GLY A 130 -18.89 5.83 0.50
C GLY A 130 -20.07 4.94 0.09
N CYS A 131 -19.99 4.21 -1.04
CA CYS A 131 -21.05 3.28 -1.43
C CYS A 131 -21.17 2.10 -0.45
N ASP A 132 -22.35 1.50 -0.38
CA ASP A 132 -22.60 0.27 0.35
C ASP A 132 -21.83 -0.91 -0.30
N VAL A 133 -21.52 -1.92 0.48
CA VAL A 133 -20.83 -3.14 0.03
C VAL A 133 -21.58 -3.87 -1.09
N ASP A 134 -22.90 -3.77 -1.11
CA ASP A 134 -23.77 -4.37 -2.12
C ASP A 134 -24.02 -3.48 -3.34
N SER A 135 -23.49 -2.25 -3.34
CA SER A 135 -23.62 -1.30 -4.45
C SER A 135 -22.67 -1.68 -5.58
N ARG A 136 -23.07 -2.64 -6.39
CA ARG A 136 -22.30 -3.12 -7.54
C ARG A 136 -22.52 -2.21 -8.75
N ASN A 137 -21.42 -1.87 -9.42
CA ASN A 137 -21.50 -1.19 -10.70
C ASN A 137 -21.87 -2.21 -11.79
N PRO A 138 -22.97 -2.02 -12.55
CA PRO A 138 -23.39 -2.94 -13.62
C PRO A 138 -22.35 -3.05 -14.75
N ASP A 139 -21.45 -2.08 -14.89
CA ASP A 139 -20.37 -2.11 -15.87
C ASP A 139 -19.13 -2.89 -15.39
N SER A 140 -19.14 -3.39 -14.16
CA SER A 140 -18.04 -4.21 -13.61
C SER A 140 -17.93 -5.52 -14.39
N ARG A 141 -16.70 -5.96 -14.60
CA ARG A 141 -16.37 -7.17 -15.35
C ARG A 141 -15.21 -7.94 -14.74
N SER A 142 -15.10 -9.21 -15.10
CA SER A 142 -13.99 -10.07 -14.68
C SER A 142 -12.66 -9.54 -15.19
N PHE A 143 -11.56 -10.00 -14.59
CA PHE A 143 -10.22 -9.64 -15.02
C PHE A 143 -9.95 -10.04 -16.47
N SER A 144 -9.38 -9.13 -17.23
CA SER A 144 -8.96 -9.35 -18.62
C SER A 144 -7.48 -9.02 -18.76
N VAL A 145 -6.70 -9.99 -19.23
CA VAL A 145 -5.27 -9.81 -19.51
C VAL A 145 -5.05 -8.67 -20.52
N ASP A 146 -5.83 -8.61 -21.58
CA ASP A 146 -5.68 -7.60 -22.62
C ASP A 146 -5.97 -6.20 -22.08
N GLU A 147 -7.04 -6.00 -21.33
CA GLU A 147 -7.38 -4.69 -20.73
C GLU A 147 -6.35 -4.25 -19.69
N PHE A 148 -5.90 -5.18 -18.86
CA PHE A 148 -4.84 -4.89 -17.90
C PHE A 148 -3.54 -4.48 -18.61
N MET A 149 -3.15 -5.22 -19.66
CA MET A 149 -1.94 -4.91 -20.41
C MET A 149 -2.06 -3.61 -21.22
N ASP A 150 -3.26 -3.23 -21.67
CA ASP A 150 -3.48 -1.92 -22.29
C ASP A 150 -3.28 -0.78 -21.28
N THR A 151 -3.74 -0.95 -20.05
CA THR A 151 -3.46 -0.02 -18.94
C THR A 151 -1.96 0.00 -18.60
N TYR A 152 -1.35 -1.18 -18.47
CA TYR A 152 0.07 -1.31 -18.09
C TYR A 152 1.01 -0.69 -19.13
N ARG A 153 0.74 -0.89 -20.43
CA ARG A 153 1.52 -0.29 -21.52
C ARG A 153 1.48 1.24 -21.51
N GLN A 154 0.40 1.85 -21.03
CA GLN A 154 0.38 3.29 -20.83
C GLN A 154 1.30 3.73 -19.69
N CYS A 155 1.44 2.91 -18.61
CA CYS A 155 2.46 3.15 -17.59
C CYS A 155 3.88 2.97 -18.15
N GLU A 156 4.10 2.09 -19.11
CA GLU A 156 5.40 1.90 -19.76
C GLU A 156 5.85 3.13 -20.59
N LEU A 157 4.96 4.09 -20.84
CA LEU A 157 5.30 5.41 -21.41
C LEU A 157 6.05 6.32 -20.42
N VAL A 158 6.55 5.77 -19.37
CA VAL A 158 7.40 6.33 -18.30
C VAL A 158 8.66 7.03 -18.83
N GLU A 159 9.11 6.70 -20.04
CA GLU A 159 10.23 7.36 -20.75
C GLU A 159 10.07 8.89 -20.85
N LYS A 160 8.89 9.42 -20.46
CA LYS A 160 8.64 10.87 -20.39
C LYS A 160 9.14 11.54 -19.10
N GLY A 161 9.74 10.80 -18.18
CA GLY A 161 10.38 11.33 -16.98
C GLY A 161 9.42 11.77 -15.86
N VAL A 162 8.13 11.40 -15.94
CA VAL A 162 7.12 11.75 -14.93
C VAL A 162 6.86 10.65 -13.91
N ILE A 163 7.27 9.42 -14.21
CA ILE A 163 7.23 8.25 -13.31
C ILE A 163 8.63 7.64 -13.32
N ARG A 164 9.17 7.27 -12.14
CA ARG A 164 10.48 6.58 -12.07
C ARG A 164 10.31 5.07 -12.12
N TYR A 165 9.31 4.53 -11.43
CA TYR A 165 9.03 3.11 -11.35
C TYR A 165 7.54 2.82 -11.54
N ILE A 166 7.23 1.67 -12.16
CA ILE A 166 5.86 1.16 -12.28
C ILE A 166 5.62 0.17 -11.16
N GLY A 167 4.45 0.28 -10.53
CA GLY A 167 3.93 -0.69 -9.56
C GLY A 167 2.61 -1.29 -10.01
N ILE A 168 2.26 -2.39 -9.40
CA ILE A 168 0.98 -3.07 -9.53
C ILE A 168 0.40 -3.32 -8.14
N SER A 169 -0.90 -3.46 -8.02
CA SER A 169 -1.53 -3.67 -6.72
C SER A 169 -2.69 -4.67 -6.83
N ASN A 170 -2.98 -5.35 -5.71
CA ASN A 170 -4.10 -6.29 -5.61
C ASN A 170 -4.07 -7.42 -6.66
N MET A 171 -2.88 -7.90 -6.95
CA MET A 171 -2.66 -9.02 -7.88
C MET A 171 -2.72 -10.36 -7.15
N THR A 172 -2.98 -11.41 -7.90
CA THR A 172 -2.91 -12.81 -7.49
C THR A 172 -1.85 -13.54 -8.30
N ILE A 173 -1.39 -14.71 -7.86
CA ILE A 173 -0.41 -15.50 -8.62
C ILE A 173 -0.93 -15.82 -10.03
N PRO A 174 -2.16 -16.31 -10.24
CA PRO A 174 -2.67 -16.57 -11.59
C PRO A 174 -2.67 -15.33 -12.49
N LYS A 175 -3.04 -14.15 -11.95
CA LYS A 175 -2.99 -12.89 -12.72
C LYS A 175 -1.55 -12.50 -13.06
N LEU A 176 -0.61 -12.63 -12.11
CA LEU A 176 0.82 -12.36 -12.34
C LEU A 176 1.40 -13.27 -13.41
N GLU A 177 1.14 -14.58 -13.34
CA GLU A 177 1.59 -15.56 -14.34
C GLU A 177 1.09 -15.21 -15.74
N ALA A 178 -0.15 -14.73 -15.86
CA ALA A 178 -0.74 -14.34 -17.13
C ALA A 178 -0.13 -13.07 -17.73
N VAL A 179 0.27 -12.08 -16.90
CA VAL A 179 0.67 -10.75 -17.41
C VAL A 179 2.19 -10.50 -17.39
N LEU A 180 2.93 -11.04 -16.41
CA LEU A 180 4.37 -10.80 -16.31
C LEU A 180 5.16 -11.14 -17.59
N PRO A 181 4.88 -12.25 -18.31
CA PRO A 181 5.56 -12.53 -19.57
C PRO A 181 5.35 -11.48 -20.65
N LEU A 182 4.24 -10.73 -20.60
CA LEU A 182 3.84 -9.75 -21.61
C LEU A 182 4.38 -8.34 -21.33
N MET A 183 4.90 -8.09 -20.13
CA MET A 183 5.43 -6.80 -19.71
C MET A 183 6.83 -6.57 -20.25
N LYS A 184 7.03 -5.45 -20.92
CA LYS A 184 8.34 -4.99 -21.40
C LYS A 184 9.20 -4.46 -20.26
N ILE A 185 8.63 -3.60 -19.42
CA ILE A 185 9.24 -3.13 -18.18
C ILE A 185 8.58 -3.92 -17.03
N LYS A 186 9.36 -4.54 -16.18
CA LYS A 186 8.81 -5.28 -15.03
C LYS A 186 8.38 -4.32 -13.93
N PRO A 187 7.33 -4.63 -13.15
CA PRO A 187 6.94 -3.78 -12.03
C PRO A 187 8.04 -3.83 -10.96
N ALA A 188 8.34 -2.67 -10.37
CA ALA A 188 9.30 -2.57 -9.28
C ALA A 188 8.72 -3.09 -7.95
N ALA A 189 7.40 -2.94 -7.76
CA ALA A 189 6.72 -3.33 -6.54
C ALA A 189 5.29 -3.83 -6.82
N CYS A 190 4.77 -4.63 -5.88
CA CYS A 190 3.38 -5.02 -5.81
C CYS A 190 2.81 -4.65 -4.43
N GLU A 191 1.77 -3.81 -4.42
CA GLU A 191 1.10 -3.39 -3.19
C GLU A 191 -0.06 -4.33 -2.87
N LEU A 192 -0.06 -4.88 -1.67
CA LEU A 192 -0.95 -5.95 -1.22
C LEU A 192 -1.44 -5.71 0.19
N GLU A 193 -2.57 -6.31 0.55
CA GLU A 193 -2.94 -6.48 1.96
C GLU A 193 -1.96 -7.45 2.63
N LEU A 194 -1.14 -6.96 3.56
CA LEU A 194 -0.20 -7.78 4.32
C LEU A 194 -0.21 -7.38 5.79
N HIS A 195 -0.54 -8.33 6.66
CA HIS A 195 -0.51 -8.14 8.11
C HIS A 195 -0.37 -9.50 8.83
N VAL A 196 -0.25 -9.49 10.14
CA VAL A 196 0.08 -10.68 10.95
C VAL A 196 -0.88 -11.85 10.71
N CYS A 197 -2.19 -11.58 10.58
CA CYS A 197 -3.20 -12.61 10.34
C CYS A 197 -3.50 -12.85 8.84
N PHE A 198 -2.80 -12.14 7.96
CA PHE A 198 -2.91 -12.31 6.51
C PHE A 198 -1.55 -12.05 5.84
N GLN A 199 -0.68 -13.04 5.94
CA GLN A 199 0.73 -12.94 5.55
C GLN A 199 0.96 -13.19 4.06
N GLN A 200 0.02 -13.86 3.39
CA GLN A 200 0.06 -14.23 1.98
C GLN A 200 1.42 -14.82 1.56
N GLN A 201 1.95 -15.75 2.35
CA GLN A 201 3.34 -16.20 2.23
C GLN A 201 3.67 -16.72 0.82
N GLU A 202 2.77 -17.46 0.18
CA GLU A 202 2.98 -17.98 -1.17
C GLU A 202 3.12 -16.85 -2.21
N LEU A 203 2.22 -15.86 -2.16
CA LEU A 203 2.28 -14.71 -3.05
C LEU A 203 3.49 -13.83 -2.74
N TYR A 204 3.80 -13.65 -1.46
CA TYR A 204 5.00 -12.92 -1.03
C TYR A 204 6.27 -13.54 -1.63
N ASP A 205 6.45 -14.86 -1.46
CA ASP A 205 7.60 -15.59 -1.97
C ASP A 205 7.66 -15.56 -3.51
N TYR A 206 6.49 -15.64 -4.16
CA TYR A 206 6.38 -15.50 -5.61
C TYR A 206 6.90 -14.14 -6.10
N LEU A 207 6.48 -13.06 -5.45
CA LEU A 207 6.93 -11.70 -5.79
C LEU A 207 8.44 -11.54 -5.62
N VAL A 208 8.97 -11.97 -4.47
CA VAL A 208 10.41 -11.92 -4.18
C VAL A 208 11.20 -12.72 -5.22
N ALA A 209 10.75 -13.93 -5.56
CA ALA A 209 11.39 -14.78 -6.58
C ALA A 209 11.39 -14.13 -7.98
N HIS A 210 10.43 -13.26 -8.27
CA HIS A 210 10.33 -12.52 -9.54
C HIS A 210 10.97 -11.13 -9.46
N ASN A 211 11.69 -10.83 -8.35
CA ASN A 211 12.34 -9.56 -8.13
C ASN A 211 11.34 -8.38 -8.15
N ILE A 212 10.19 -8.55 -7.49
CA ILE A 212 9.14 -7.54 -7.30
C ILE A 212 9.02 -7.28 -5.80
N GLN A 213 9.19 -6.02 -5.36
CA GLN A 213 9.15 -5.67 -3.96
C GLN A 213 7.72 -5.73 -3.41
N PRO A 214 7.44 -6.55 -2.37
CA PRO A 214 6.15 -6.49 -1.67
C PRO A 214 6.00 -5.20 -0.86
N VAL A 215 4.85 -4.51 -1.02
CA VAL A 215 4.45 -3.33 -0.25
C VAL A 215 3.15 -3.67 0.47
N GLY A 216 3.16 -3.65 1.81
CA GLY A 216 2.02 -4.05 2.63
C GLY A 216 1.15 -2.86 3.04
N TYR A 217 -0.08 -2.80 2.54
CA TYR A 217 -1.10 -1.94 3.13
C TYR A 217 -1.81 -2.67 4.28
N MET A 218 -2.45 -1.92 5.16
CA MET A 218 -3.09 -2.41 6.39
C MET A 218 -2.15 -3.21 7.32
N PRO A 219 -0.88 -2.86 7.51
CA PRO A 219 0.08 -3.68 8.25
C PRO A 219 -0.29 -3.91 9.72
N LEU A 220 -1.31 -3.23 10.23
CA LEU A 220 -1.81 -3.31 11.60
C LEU A 220 -3.16 -4.05 11.72
N GLY A 221 -3.64 -4.71 10.65
CA GLY A 221 -4.98 -5.30 10.61
C GLY A 221 -6.12 -4.27 10.70
N SER A 222 -5.83 -3.01 10.47
CA SER A 222 -6.72 -1.83 10.32
C SER A 222 -8.10 -1.91 10.98
N PRO A 223 -8.20 -1.85 12.32
CA PRO A 223 -9.47 -1.98 13.03
C PRO A 223 -10.44 -0.80 12.76
N ARG A 224 -9.95 0.28 12.12
CA ARG A 224 -10.72 1.48 11.77
C ARG A 224 -10.94 1.64 10.27
N ARG A 225 -10.90 0.54 9.48
CA ARG A 225 -11.24 0.54 8.07
C ARG A 225 -12.71 0.94 7.82
N PRO A 226 -13.14 1.19 6.57
CA PRO A 226 -14.53 1.48 6.25
C PRO A 226 -15.50 0.43 6.82
N GLU A 227 -16.68 0.84 7.29
CA GLU A 227 -17.65 -0.07 7.93
C GLU A 227 -18.10 -1.19 7.00
N ARG A 228 -18.20 -0.92 5.69
CA ARG A 228 -18.53 -1.92 4.68
C ARG A 228 -17.54 -3.09 4.58
N ASP A 229 -16.32 -2.88 5.06
CA ASP A 229 -15.25 -3.90 5.03
C ASP A 229 -15.09 -4.62 6.37
N ILE A 230 -15.96 -4.36 7.38
CA ILE A 230 -15.90 -4.98 8.70
C ILE A 230 -16.88 -6.15 8.75
N CYS A 231 -16.36 -7.32 9.10
CA CYS A 231 -17.13 -8.54 9.29
C CYS A 231 -17.00 -9.05 10.75
N PRO A 232 -18.05 -9.70 11.30
CA PRO A 232 -18.00 -10.23 12.66
C PRO A 232 -16.92 -11.29 12.91
N GLU A 233 -16.52 -12.01 11.87
CA GLU A 233 -15.50 -13.06 11.87
C GLU A 233 -14.07 -12.54 11.80
N ASP A 234 -13.88 -11.24 11.57
CA ASP A 234 -12.56 -10.66 11.41
C ASP A 234 -11.71 -10.80 12.68
N VAL A 235 -10.47 -11.22 12.50
CA VAL A 235 -9.51 -11.35 13.59
C VAL A 235 -8.80 -10.01 13.81
N ALA A 236 -8.71 -9.60 15.06
CA ALA A 236 -7.98 -8.39 15.43
C ALA A 236 -6.51 -8.72 15.74
N ASP A 237 -5.63 -8.55 14.79
CA ASP A 237 -4.20 -8.87 14.87
C ASP A 237 -3.55 -8.41 16.18
N LEU A 238 -3.76 -7.16 16.54
CA LEU A 238 -3.15 -6.53 17.71
C LEU A 238 -3.72 -7.04 19.04
N GLN A 239 -4.79 -7.86 18.98
CA GLN A 239 -5.42 -8.43 20.18
C GLN A 239 -4.97 -9.86 20.45
N LEU A 240 -4.22 -10.48 19.53
CA LEU A 240 -3.71 -11.84 19.73
C LEU A 240 -2.82 -11.92 20.97
N PRO A 241 -2.96 -12.99 21.78
CA PRO A 241 -2.18 -13.17 23.01
C PRO A 241 -0.67 -13.12 22.76
N GLU A 242 -0.19 -13.72 21.66
CA GLU A 242 1.22 -13.79 21.27
C GLU A 242 1.75 -12.38 20.95
N MET A 243 0.97 -11.59 20.21
CA MET A 243 1.34 -10.20 19.88
C MET A 243 1.43 -9.32 21.13
N LYS A 244 0.51 -9.52 22.09
CA LYS A 244 0.54 -8.80 23.36
C LYS A 244 1.72 -9.22 24.23
N ALA A 245 2.02 -10.52 24.30
CA ALA A 245 3.14 -11.02 25.09
C ALA A 245 4.50 -10.50 24.57
N ILE A 246 4.70 -10.50 23.24
CA ILE A 246 5.91 -9.94 22.64
C ILE A 246 5.97 -8.44 22.89
N ALA A 247 4.85 -7.72 22.72
CA ALA A 247 4.80 -6.28 22.94
C ALA A 247 5.11 -5.91 24.41
N GLU A 248 4.62 -6.69 25.36
CA GLU A 248 4.94 -6.52 26.80
C GLU A 248 6.44 -6.73 27.07
N ALA A 249 7.06 -7.76 26.47
CA ALA A 249 8.49 -8.04 26.61
C ALA A 249 9.35 -6.88 26.07
N HIS A 250 8.94 -6.24 24.99
CA HIS A 250 9.59 -5.07 24.39
C HIS A 250 9.16 -3.73 25.03
N GLY A 251 8.17 -3.72 25.94
CA GLY A 251 7.64 -2.51 26.56
C GLY A 251 6.95 -1.54 25.59
N VAL A 252 6.34 -2.07 24.50
CA VAL A 252 5.75 -1.28 23.42
C VAL A 252 4.30 -1.69 23.14
N HIS A 253 3.60 -0.94 22.28
CA HIS A 253 2.27 -1.31 21.81
C HIS A 253 2.38 -2.41 20.71
N PRO A 254 1.45 -3.39 20.65
CA PRO A 254 1.47 -4.47 19.64
C PRO A 254 1.57 -3.99 18.18
N ALA A 255 1.05 -2.80 17.85
CA ALA A 255 1.22 -2.21 16.53
C ALA A 255 2.69 -2.05 16.11
N LEU A 256 3.57 -1.74 17.06
CA LEU A 256 5.00 -1.57 16.77
C LEU A 256 5.68 -2.91 16.53
N ILE A 257 5.20 -3.99 17.16
CA ILE A 257 5.65 -5.37 16.89
C ILE A 257 5.27 -5.77 15.45
N ALA A 258 4.04 -5.48 15.02
CA ALA A 258 3.61 -5.76 13.66
C ALA A 258 4.50 -5.05 12.61
N LEU A 259 4.87 -3.79 12.83
CA LEU A 259 5.75 -3.04 11.92
C LEU A 259 7.19 -3.56 11.95
N LYS A 260 7.73 -3.93 13.11
CA LYS A 260 9.05 -4.56 13.21
C LYS A 260 9.08 -5.88 12.44
N TRP A 261 8.06 -6.72 12.59
CA TRP A 261 7.93 -7.99 11.87
C TRP A 261 7.87 -7.79 10.36
N ALA A 262 7.00 -6.89 9.88
CA ALA A 262 6.88 -6.57 8.47
C ALA A 262 8.21 -6.12 7.86
N HIS A 263 8.91 -5.19 8.52
CA HIS A 263 10.25 -4.76 8.11
C HIS A 263 11.25 -5.93 8.09
N GLN A 264 11.32 -6.73 9.17
CA GLN A 264 12.34 -7.80 9.29
C GLN A 264 12.12 -8.96 8.32
N ARG A 265 10.90 -9.14 7.77
CA ARG A 265 10.65 -10.07 6.68
C ARG A 265 10.99 -9.49 5.29
N GLY A 266 11.40 -8.23 5.18
CA GLY A 266 11.77 -7.57 3.92
C GLY A 266 10.63 -6.84 3.20
N GLU A 267 9.53 -6.60 3.88
CA GLU A 267 8.37 -5.85 3.37
C GLU A 267 8.56 -4.35 3.53
N ILE A 268 8.02 -3.56 2.59
CA ILE A 268 7.74 -2.14 2.83
C ILE A 268 6.35 -2.03 3.43
N SER A 269 6.22 -1.53 4.66
CA SER A 269 4.92 -1.30 5.28
C SER A 269 4.48 0.15 5.19
N ILE A 270 3.16 0.38 4.95
CA ILE A 270 2.59 1.72 4.79
C ILE A 270 1.45 1.97 5.80
N PRO A 271 1.76 1.99 7.11
CA PRO A 271 0.76 2.31 8.12
C PRO A 271 0.27 3.75 7.99
N PHE A 272 -1.04 3.96 8.23
CA PHE A 272 -1.61 5.29 8.39
C PHE A 272 -1.87 5.60 9.87
N SER A 273 -1.51 6.80 10.31
CA SER A 273 -1.88 7.31 11.63
C SER A 273 -1.81 8.83 11.68
N VAL A 274 -2.83 9.45 12.27
CA VAL A 274 -2.82 10.91 12.54
C VAL A 274 -1.99 11.29 13.78
N HIS A 275 -1.66 10.33 14.66
CA HIS A 275 -0.99 10.62 15.94
C HIS A 275 0.28 9.82 16.16
N ASN A 276 0.36 8.58 15.65
CA ASN A 276 1.42 7.63 16.01
C ASN A 276 2.54 7.53 14.96
N PHE A 277 2.56 8.43 13.96
CA PHE A 277 3.53 8.35 12.86
C PHE A 277 4.98 8.35 13.37
N ALA A 278 5.33 9.18 14.35
CA ALA A 278 6.69 9.23 14.89
C ALA A 278 7.09 7.89 15.55
N SER A 279 6.24 7.30 16.40
CA SER A 279 6.52 6.01 17.03
C SER A 279 6.55 4.87 16.01
N ASN A 280 5.69 4.91 14.97
CA ASN A 280 5.70 3.94 13.88
C ASN A 280 7.02 3.97 13.10
N LEU A 281 7.59 5.16 12.86
CA LEU A 281 8.90 5.28 12.21
C LEU A 281 10.04 4.85 13.12
N LYS A 282 9.98 5.27 14.39
CA LYS A 282 11.03 4.98 15.36
C LYS A 282 11.20 3.49 15.63
N CYS A 283 10.10 2.74 15.70
CA CYS A 283 10.14 1.33 16.10
C CYS A 283 11.01 0.45 15.20
N VAL A 284 11.19 0.79 13.93
CA VAL A 284 12.04 0.03 13.00
C VAL A 284 13.51 0.41 13.08
N THR A 285 13.87 1.44 13.83
CA THR A 285 15.25 1.91 13.98
C THR A 285 15.97 1.33 15.19
N GLU A 286 15.26 0.64 16.06
CA GLU A 286 15.79 0.17 17.36
C GLU A 286 15.10 -1.12 17.78
N ASP A 287 15.77 -1.89 18.67
CA ASP A 287 15.20 -3.03 19.38
C ASP A 287 14.48 -4.03 18.44
N PRO A 288 15.22 -4.71 17.52
CA PRO A 288 14.64 -5.66 16.58
C PRO A 288 14.05 -6.88 17.28
N LEU A 289 13.07 -7.53 16.65
CA LEU A 289 12.54 -8.80 17.10
C LEU A 289 13.59 -9.89 16.99
N THR A 290 13.58 -10.82 17.94
CA THR A 290 14.40 -12.02 17.90
C THR A 290 13.91 -13.01 16.84
N GLU A 291 14.76 -13.95 16.44
CA GLU A 291 14.38 -15.03 15.51
C GLU A 291 13.19 -15.86 16.01
N GLU A 292 13.11 -16.10 17.33
CA GLU A 292 12.01 -16.84 17.94
C GLU A 292 10.70 -16.04 17.87
N GLU A 293 10.71 -14.73 18.14
CA GLU A 293 9.54 -13.86 18.00
C GLU A 293 9.07 -13.78 16.55
N MET A 294 10.00 -13.64 15.60
CA MET A 294 9.68 -13.69 14.17
C MET A 294 9.00 -15.00 13.79
N LYS A 295 9.49 -16.12 14.32
CA LYS A 295 8.92 -17.44 14.10
C LYS A 295 7.54 -17.60 14.74
N ILE A 296 7.34 -17.09 15.96
CA ILE A 296 6.03 -17.09 16.62
C ILE A 296 5.03 -16.34 15.74
N ILE A 297 5.37 -15.11 15.31
CA ILE A 297 4.47 -14.28 14.49
C ILE A 297 4.16 -14.96 13.15
N SER A 298 5.13 -15.64 12.53
CA SER A 298 4.88 -16.37 11.27
C SER A 298 3.83 -17.48 11.40
N THR A 299 3.56 -17.98 12.62
CA THR A 299 2.51 -18.99 12.85
C THR A 299 1.11 -18.41 13.06
N LEU A 300 0.97 -17.09 13.08
CA LEU A 300 -0.28 -16.40 13.37
C LEU A 300 -1.16 -16.18 12.12
N GLU A 301 -0.78 -16.73 10.98
CA GLU A 301 -1.59 -16.71 9.74
C GLU A 301 -3.00 -17.29 9.99
N LYS A 302 -4.03 -16.58 9.51
CA LYS A 302 -5.45 -16.97 9.66
C LYS A 302 -6.23 -16.95 8.35
N GLY A 303 -5.63 -16.56 7.22
CA GLY A 303 -6.35 -16.27 5.98
C GLY A 303 -7.34 -15.09 6.15
N ASN A 304 -7.05 -14.18 7.07
CA ASN A 304 -7.98 -13.12 7.49
C ASN A 304 -7.95 -11.92 6.56
N ARG A 305 -8.45 -12.08 5.32
CA ARG A 305 -8.56 -10.97 4.36
C ARG A 305 -9.59 -9.95 4.82
N LEU A 306 -9.18 -8.71 5.00
CA LEU A 306 -10.02 -7.60 5.45
C LEU A 306 -10.59 -6.78 4.29
N VAL A 307 -9.85 -6.63 3.19
CA VAL A 307 -10.30 -5.98 1.96
C VAL A 307 -10.78 -7.06 0.99
N LYS A 308 -12.04 -7.44 1.13
CA LYS A 308 -12.66 -8.48 0.30
C LYS A 308 -12.98 -8.00 -1.12
N GLY A 309 -13.23 -6.69 -1.31
CA GLY A 309 -13.43 -6.08 -2.62
C GLY A 309 -14.82 -6.32 -3.24
N GLN A 310 -15.85 -6.64 -2.42
CA GLN A 310 -17.21 -6.97 -2.90
C GLN A 310 -17.78 -5.90 -3.84
N VAL A 311 -17.45 -4.62 -3.62
CA VAL A 311 -17.90 -3.50 -4.45
C VAL A 311 -17.40 -3.55 -5.91
N PHE A 312 -16.41 -4.40 -6.21
CA PHE A 312 -15.84 -4.57 -7.54
C PHE A 312 -16.37 -5.80 -8.28
N LEU A 313 -17.25 -6.59 -7.66
CA LEU A 313 -17.79 -7.79 -8.27
C LEU A 313 -18.60 -7.48 -9.53
N TRP A 314 -18.49 -8.35 -10.52
CA TRP A 314 -19.20 -8.29 -11.79
C TRP A 314 -20.43 -9.21 -11.81
N GLU A 315 -21.29 -9.02 -12.79
CA GLU A 315 -22.42 -9.93 -13.00
C GLU A 315 -21.91 -11.34 -13.36
N GLY A 316 -22.35 -12.33 -12.61
CA GLY A 316 -21.92 -13.73 -12.74
C GLY A 316 -20.80 -14.15 -11.79
N ALA A 317 -20.17 -13.23 -11.06
CA ALA A 317 -19.30 -13.61 -9.96
C ALA A 317 -20.11 -14.25 -8.82
N ASN A 318 -19.60 -15.33 -8.22
CA ASN A 318 -20.26 -16.00 -7.11
C ASN A 318 -20.17 -15.13 -5.85
N ASP A 319 -18.94 -14.77 -5.47
CA ASP A 319 -18.67 -13.88 -4.35
C ASP A 319 -17.25 -13.28 -4.48
N TRP A 320 -16.75 -12.67 -3.42
CA TRP A 320 -15.45 -11.99 -3.42
C TRP A 320 -14.23 -12.92 -3.61
N HIS A 321 -14.34 -14.24 -3.38
CA HIS A 321 -13.25 -15.19 -3.61
C HIS A 321 -12.87 -15.26 -5.10
N ASP A 322 -13.87 -15.06 -5.98
CA ASP A 322 -13.64 -15.00 -7.43
C ASP A 322 -12.71 -13.83 -7.83
N LEU A 323 -12.75 -12.73 -7.08
CA LEU A 323 -11.85 -11.58 -7.27
C LEU A 323 -10.38 -11.93 -7.01
N TRP A 324 -10.17 -12.83 -6.05
CA TRP A 324 -8.84 -13.16 -5.54
C TRP A 324 -8.30 -14.49 -6.08
N ASP A 325 -9.02 -15.11 -7.03
CA ASP A 325 -8.61 -16.38 -7.67
C ASP A 325 -8.21 -17.45 -6.65
N GLU A 326 -8.94 -17.58 -5.55
CA GLU A 326 -8.57 -18.46 -4.43
C GLU A 326 -8.50 -19.94 -4.82
N ASP A 327 -9.20 -20.33 -5.89
CA ASP A 327 -9.09 -21.66 -6.50
C ASP A 327 -7.87 -21.82 -7.45
N GLY A 328 -7.01 -20.80 -7.53
CA GLY A 328 -5.84 -20.80 -8.42
C GLY A 328 -6.18 -20.56 -9.90
N VAL A 329 -7.39 -20.16 -10.22
CA VAL A 329 -7.88 -19.93 -11.59
C VAL A 329 -8.52 -18.54 -11.69
N ILE A 330 -8.17 -17.81 -12.75
CA ILE A 330 -8.83 -16.53 -13.05
C ILE A 330 -10.28 -16.80 -13.46
N VAL A 331 -11.23 -16.35 -12.64
CA VAL A 331 -12.67 -16.45 -12.93
C VAL A 331 -13.06 -15.41 -13.98
N LYS A 332 -13.82 -15.85 -15.01
CA LYS A 332 -14.25 -15.02 -16.14
C LYS A 332 -15.74 -14.75 -16.12
#